data_a064439172903404c8a5a74eec357f6a
#
_entry.id   a064439172903404c8a5a74eec357f6a
#
_cell.length_a   1.000
_cell.length_b   1.000
_cell.length_c   1.000
_cell.angle_alpha   90.00
_cell.angle_beta   90.00
_cell.angle_gamma   90.00
#
_symmetry.space_group_name_H-M   'P 1'
#
loop_
_entity.id
_entity.type
_entity.pdbx_description
1 polymer ?
#
loop_
_entity_poly.entity_id
_entity_poly.type
_entity_poly.pdbx_seq_one_letter_code
_entity_poly.pdbx_strand_id
1 'polypeptide(L)'
;MHHVNFVTLQLHVHNHPGTMSHISGLFSRRAFNLEGIVCVPDLNGQTSTILLQVRDSGDLEQIIRQLNKLEDVITVKSASHLQSVFDMLAESVVMNEHPIN
;
A
#
# COMPACT_ATOMS: atom_id res chain seq x y z
N MET A 1 -7.67 -19.66 -16.72
CA MET A 1 -7.94 -18.34 -16.18
C MET A 1 -7.00 -18.07 -15.01
N HIS A 2 -6.31 -16.96 -15.06
CA HIS A 2 -5.35 -16.63 -14.02
C HIS A 2 -6.01 -15.75 -12.96
N HIS A 3 -5.94 -16.21 -11.73
CA HIS A 3 -6.40 -15.42 -10.60
C HIS A 3 -5.22 -14.66 -10.03
N VAL A 4 -5.35 -13.36 -9.94
CA VAL A 4 -4.34 -12.54 -9.30
C VAL A 4 -4.80 -12.30 -7.87
N ASN A 5 -3.99 -12.75 -6.93
CA ASN A 5 -4.28 -12.52 -5.52
C ASN A 5 -3.70 -11.18 -5.08
N PHE A 6 -4.59 -10.25 -4.82
CA PHE A 6 -4.20 -8.99 -4.19
C PHE A 6 -4.41 -9.10 -2.69
N VAL A 7 -3.47 -8.55 -1.96
CA VAL A 7 -3.56 -8.46 -0.51
C VAL A 7 -3.44 -7.00 -0.13
N THR A 8 -4.29 -6.57 0.78
CA THR A 8 -4.23 -5.21 1.30
C THR A 8 -3.54 -5.23 2.65
N LEU A 9 -2.48 -4.44 2.78
CA LEU A 9 -1.76 -4.24 4.01
C LEU A 9 -2.04 -2.83 4.52
N GLN A 10 -2.20 -2.71 5.83
CA GLN A 10 -2.37 -1.42 6.47
C GLN A 10 -1.13 -1.15 7.31
N LEU A 11 -0.48 -0.04 7.04
CA LEU A 11 0.67 0.42 7.77
C LEU A 11 0.33 1.66 8.59
N HIS A 12 0.86 1.71 9.78
CA HIS A 12 0.86 2.94 10.56
C HIS A 12 2.32 3.41 10.60
N VAL A 13 2.56 4.65 10.17
CA VAL A 13 3.92 5.13 9.95
C VAL A 13 4.11 6.51 10.56
N HIS A 14 5.35 6.85 10.87
CA HIS A 14 5.72 8.22 11.21
C HIS A 14 5.65 9.08 9.95
N ASN A 15 5.15 10.29 10.10
CA ASN A 15 4.95 11.19 8.97
C ASN A 15 6.25 11.99 8.72
N HIS A 16 7.27 11.29 8.25
CA HIS A 16 8.57 11.90 7.95
C HIS A 16 8.72 12.15 6.45
N PRO A 17 9.47 13.17 6.04
CA PRO A 17 9.86 13.30 4.63
C PRO A 17 10.56 12.03 4.16
N GLY A 18 10.16 11.54 3.00
CA GLY A 18 10.79 10.36 2.43
C GLY A 18 10.19 9.03 2.85
N THR A 19 9.21 8.99 3.76
CA THR A 19 8.57 7.72 4.17
C THR A 19 8.03 6.95 2.96
N MET A 20 7.33 7.63 2.07
CA MET A 20 6.78 7.02 0.85
C MET A 20 7.88 6.49 -0.05
N SER A 21 8.98 7.24 -0.18
CA SER A 21 10.12 6.82 -0.99
C SER A 21 10.79 5.58 -0.42
N HIS A 22 10.89 5.48 0.89
CA HIS A 22 11.47 4.31 1.55
C HIS A 22 10.64 3.07 1.29
N ILE A 23 9.31 3.19 1.38
CA ILE A 23 8.41 2.07 1.13
C ILE A 23 8.47 1.66 -0.35
N SER A 24 8.32 2.61 -1.26
CA SER A 24 8.40 2.33 -2.70
C SER A 24 9.74 1.74 -3.09
N GLY A 25 10.82 2.29 -2.52
CA GLY A 25 12.17 1.80 -2.77
C GLY A 25 12.38 0.36 -2.30
N LEU A 26 11.79 0.01 -1.17
CA LEU A 26 11.85 -1.36 -0.67
C LEU A 26 11.25 -2.33 -1.68
N PHE A 27 10.08 -2.02 -2.21
CA PHE A 27 9.41 -2.87 -3.18
C PHE A 27 10.23 -2.99 -4.47
N SER A 28 10.81 -1.88 -4.92
CA SER A 28 11.65 -1.89 -6.12
C SER A 28 12.91 -2.72 -5.93
N ARG A 29 13.60 -2.56 -4.81
CA ARG A 29 14.86 -3.27 -4.55
C ARG A 29 14.67 -4.77 -4.41
N ARG A 30 13.52 -5.18 -3.90
CA ARG A 30 13.22 -6.58 -3.63
C ARG A 30 12.41 -7.24 -4.75
N ALA A 31 12.08 -6.50 -5.79
CA ALA A 31 11.22 -6.96 -6.87
C ALA A 31 9.86 -7.47 -6.37
N PHE A 32 9.35 -6.84 -5.32
CA PHE A 32 7.98 -7.08 -4.87
C PHE A 32 7.01 -6.28 -5.74
N ASN A 33 5.80 -6.81 -5.92
CA ASN A 33 4.79 -6.18 -6.76
C ASN A 33 3.85 -5.31 -5.93
N LEU A 34 4.05 -3.99 -6.01
CA LEU A 34 3.17 -3.01 -5.40
C LEU A 34 2.22 -2.48 -6.46
N GLU A 35 0.94 -2.77 -6.29
CA GLU A 35 -0.09 -2.42 -7.28
C GLU A 35 -0.82 -1.11 -6.94
N GLY A 36 -0.88 -0.76 -5.68
CA GLY A 36 -1.54 0.45 -5.27
C GLY A 36 -1.03 0.94 -3.92
N ILE A 37 -1.10 2.23 -3.71
CA ILE A 37 -0.71 2.86 -2.46
C ILE A 37 -1.59 4.06 -2.20
N VAL A 38 -2.11 4.14 -0.98
CA VAL A 38 -2.88 5.28 -0.51
C VAL A 38 -2.30 5.70 0.84
N CYS A 39 -1.99 6.96 0.97
CA CYS A 39 -1.47 7.51 2.21
C CYS A 39 -2.39 8.61 2.70
N VAL A 40 -2.84 8.48 3.94
CA VAL A 40 -3.73 9.46 4.56
C VAL A 40 -3.11 9.91 5.88
N PRO A 41 -2.91 11.21 6.08
CA PRO A 41 -2.42 11.69 7.37
C PRO A 41 -3.45 11.45 8.46
N ASP A 42 -2.99 11.03 9.61
CA ASP A 42 -3.83 10.84 10.78
C ASP A 42 -4.17 12.20 11.41
N LEU A 43 -5.23 12.23 12.20
CA LEU A 43 -5.70 13.48 12.80
C LEU A 43 -4.69 14.11 13.76
N ASN A 44 -3.76 13.31 14.28
CA ASN A 44 -2.73 13.83 15.20
C ASN A 44 -1.64 14.65 14.50
N GLY A 45 -1.57 14.60 13.18
CA GLY A 45 -0.57 15.33 12.40
C GLY A 45 0.85 14.79 12.45
N GLN A 46 1.09 13.71 13.21
CA GLN A 46 2.41 13.15 13.42
C GLN A 46 2.61 11.81 12.72
N THR A 47 1.53 11.09 12.47
CA THR A 47 1.56 9.78 11.84
C THR A 47 0.64 9.76 10.63
N SER A 48 0.79 8.74 9.81
CA SER A 48 -0.07 8.51 8.66
C SER A 48 -0.45 7.05 8.59
N THR A 49 -1.58 6.79 7.96
CA THR A 49 -2.03 5.44 7.64
C THR A 49 -1.80 5.21 6.16
N ILE A 50 -1.11 4.13 5.84
CA ILE A 50 -0.83 3.77 4.45
C ILE A 50 -1.52 2.44 4.16
N LEU A 51 -2.25 2.39 3.06
CA LEU A 51 -2.76 1.14 2.53
C LEU A 51 -1.94 0.76 1.32
N LEU A 52 -1.48 -0.48 1.30
CA LEU A 52 -0.75 -1.05 0.18
C LEU A 52 -1.60 -2.16 -0.44
N GLN A 53 -1.76 -2.12 -1.74
CA GLN A 53 -2.29 -3.25 -2.48
C GLN A 53 -1.12 -3.98 -3.11
N VAL A 54 -0.90 -5.21 -2.69
CA VAL A 54 0.26 -6.00 -3.05
C VAL A 54 -0.20 -7.23 -3.80
N ARG A 55 0.50 -7.59 -4.86
CA ARG A 55 0.28 -8.87 -5.52
C ARG A 55 0.99 -9.94 -4.71
N ASP A 56 0.24 -10.95 -4.27
CA ASP A 56 0.80 -12.05 -3.51
C ASP A 56 1.34 -13.11 -4.47
N SER A 57 2.66 -13.20 -4.55
CA SER A 57 3.37 -14.17 -5.37
C SER A 57 4.03 -15.25 -4.50
N GLY A 58 3.54 -15.42 -3.28
CA GLY A 58 4.10 -16.38 -2.32
C GLY A 58 5.16 -15.78 -1.42
N ASP A 59 5.33 -14.46 -1.47
CA ASP A 59 6.37 -13.75 -0.71
C ASP A 59 5.80 -12.77 0.32
N LEU A 60 4.51 -12.90 0.64
CA LEU A 60 3.83 -11.94 1.52
C LEU A 60 4.49 -11.84 2.90
N GLU A 61 4.85 -12.97 3.47
CA GLU A 61 5.49 -13.00 4.78
C GLU A 61 6.81 -12.24 4.77
N GLN A 62 7.57 -12.38 3.69
CA GLN A 62 8.81 -11.65 3.52
C GLN A 62 8.57 -10.15 3.35
N ILE A 63 7.54 -9.78 2.61
CA ILE A 63 7.16 -8.38 2.43
C ILE A 63 6.85 -7.75 3.78
N ILE A 64 6.03 -8.40 4.59
CA ILE A 64 5.67 -7.90 5.91
C ILE A 64 6.90 -7.75 6.80
N ARG A 65 7.79 -8.76 6.76
CA ARG A 65 9.02 -8.73 7.55
C ARG A 65 9.91 -7.55 7.16
N GLN A 66 10.06 -7.30 5.87
CA GLN A 66 10.90 -6.21 5.39
C GLN A 66 10.29 -4.84 5.68
N LEU A 67 8.98 -4.72 5.59
CA LEU A 67 8.29 -3.48 5.95
C LEU A 67 8.50 -3.15 7.43
N ASN A 68 8.42 -4.16 8.30
CA ASN A 68 8.63 -3.96 9.73
C ASN A 68 10.05 -3.52 10.09
N LYS A 69 11.00 -3.71 9.20
CA LYS A 69 12.39 -3.27 9.41
C LYS A 69 12.62 -1.81 9.06
N LEU A 70 11.68 -1.19 8.36
CA LEU A 70 11.81 0.22 8.02
C LEU A 70 11.59 1.07 9.27
N GLU A 71 12.49 2.03 9.48
CA GLU A 71 12.50 2.86 10.67
C GLU A 71 11.19 3.63 10.86
N ASP A 72 10.61 4.10 9.77
CA ASP A 72 9.39 4.92 9.83
C ASP A 72 8.13 4.11 10.06
N VAL A 73 8.20 2.78 9.95
CA VAL A 73 7.02 1.92 10.07
C VAL A 73 6.80 1.53 11.52
N ILE A 74 5.63 1.84 12.04
CA ILE A 74 5.24 1.53 13.42
C ILE A 74 4.60 0.15 13.47
N THR A 75 3.59 -0.10 12.63
CA THR A 75 2.90 -1.39 12.56
C THR A 75 2.56 -1.74 11.12
N VAL A 76 2.48 -3.05 10.85
CA VAL A 76 2.02 -3.59 9.58
C VAL A 76 1.00 -4.68 9.90
N LYS A 77 -0.14 -4.66 9.24
CA LYS A 77 -1.13 -5.72 9.40
C LYS A 77 -1.89 -5.97 8.11
N SER A 78 -2.39 -7.19 7.94
CA SER A 78 -3.32 -7.50 6.87
C SER A 78 -4.66 -6.84 7.13
N ALA A 79 -5.23 -6.28 6.10
CA ALA A 79 -6.49 -5.53 6.20
C ALA A 79 -7.37 -5.84 4.98
N SER A 80 -7.77 -7.11 4.84
CA SER A 80 -8.56 -7.54 3.69
C SER A 80 -9.88 -6.78 3.55
N HIS A 81 -10.44 -6.34 4.67
CA HIS A 81 -11.67 -5.55 4.65
C HIS A 81 -11.50 -4.17 4.00
N LEU A 82 -10.26 -3.70 3.85
CA LEU A 82 -9.98 -2.42 3.21
C LEU A 82 -9.66 -2.54 1.72
N GLN A 83 -9.74 -3.74 1.16
CA GLN A 83 -9.59 -3.93 -0.29
C GLN A 83 -10.63 -3.08 -1.06
N SER A 84 -11.79 -2.88 -0.48
CA SER A 84 -12.84 -2.07 -1.07
C SER A 84 -12.43 -0.63 -1.35
N VAL A 85 -11.46 -0.11 -0.60
CA VAL A 85 -10.94 1.25 -0.85
C VAL A 85 -10.29 1.31 -2.23
N PHE A 86 -9.46 0.31 -2.57
CA PHE A 86 -8.82 0.26 -3.88
C PHE A 86 -9.83 0.03 -5.00
N ASP A 87 -10.81 -0.84 -4.76
CA ASP A 87 -11.87 -1.09 -5.73
C ASP A 87 -12.65 0.18 -6.02
N MET A 88 -12.97 0.94 -4.98
CA MET A 88 -13.70 2.20 -5.11
C MET A 88 -12.87 3.23 -5.87
N LEU A 89 -11.57 3.32 -5.59
CA LEU A 89 -10.68 4.24 -6.30
C LEU A 89 -10.54 3.86 -7.77
N ALA A 90 -10.39 2.58 -8.05
CA ALA A 90 -10.31 2.10 -9.43
C ALA A 90 -11.57 2.48 -10.20
N GLU A 91 -12.74 2.27 -9.60
CA GLU A 91 -14.00 2.62 -10.21
C GLU A 91 -14.13 4.13 -10.42
N SER A 92 -13.75 4.93 -9.44
CA SER A 92 -13.91 6.39 -9.51
C SER A 92 -12.88 7.05 -10.43
N VAL A 93 -11.65 6.55 -10.44
CA VAL A 93 -10.54 7.20 -11.13
C VAL A 93 -10.36 6.65 -12.55
N VAL A 94 -10.53 5.36 -12.72
CA VAL A 94 -10.24 4.70 -14.00
C VAL A 94 -11.50 4.48 -14.82
N MET A 95 -12.55 3.91 -14.21
CA MET A 95 -13.73 3.48 -14.95
C MET A 95 -14.71 4.62 -15.26
N ASN A 96 -14.63 5.72 -14.51
CA ASN A 96 -15.46 6.90 -14.75
C ASN A 96 -14.69 8.01 -15.44
N GLU A 97 -13.58 7.66 -16.11
CA GLU A 97 -12.79 8.63 -16.85
C GLU A 97 -13.56 9.10 -18.07
N HIS A 98 -13.65 10.42 -18.22
CA HIS A 98 -14.24 11.04 -19.41
C HIS A 98 -13.16 11.68 -20.25
N PRO A 99 -13.17 11.42 -21.58
CA PRO A 99 -12.21 12.11 -22.44
C PRO A 99 -12.43 13.61 -22.36
N ILE A 100 -11.35 14.35 -22.31
CA ILE A 100 -11.39 15.80 -22.39
C ILE A 100 -11.32 16.18 -23.88
N ASN A 101 -12.36 16.84 -24.30
CA ASN A 101 -12.44 17.28 -25.71
C ASN A 101 -12.11 18.76 -25.83
#